data_5af6f744c47ca43c759d53121d8e9e45
#
_entry.id   5af6f744c47ca43c759d53121d8e9e45
#
_cell.length_a   1.000
_cell.length_b   1.000
_cell.length_c   1.000
_cell.angle_alpha   90.00
_cell.angle_beta   90.00
_cell.angle_gamma   90.00
#
_symmetry.space_group_name_H-M   'P 1'
#
loop_
_entity.id
_entity.type
_entity.pdbx_description
1 polymer ?
#
loop_
_entity_poly.entity_id
_entity_poly.type
_entity_poly.pdbx_seq_one_letter_code
_entity_poly.pdbx_strand_id
1 'polypeptide(L)'
;MKIEININDIQQFKNELTKLYNRTEDIMKLSSQRAMSLLHREISRLTPEDTGNLRIHWVIENEINQNGNTYELTLTNNIDYGWYVNYGHRLRNGKWWEGFHFVETGEQYARDNMSNIIKSSIEKYLREVDGVD
;
A
#
# COMPACT_ATOMS: atom_id res chain seq x y z
N MET A 1 31.59 -38.56 9.19
CA MET A 1 30.61 -37.50 9.48
C MET A 1 29.25 -37.98 9.04
N LYS A 2 28.28 -37.93 9.94
CA LYS A 2 26.92 -38.37 9.67
C LYS A 2 25.98 -37.15 9.65
N ILE A 3 25.23 -36.99 8.57
CA ILE A 3 24.25 -35.91 8.43
C ILE A 3 22.88 -36.55 8.47
N GLU A 4 22.06 -36.13 9.41
CA GLU A 4 20.69 -36.61 9.54
C GLU A 4 19.70 -35.46 9.29
N ILE A 5 18.67 -35.70 8.47
CA ILE A 5 17.56 -34.80 8.26
C ILE A 5 16.34 -35.40 8.96
N ASN A 6 15.75 -34.64 9.89
CA ASN A 6 14.56 -35.09 10.59
C ASN A 6 13.34 -34.85 9.73
N ILE A 7 12.65 -35.92 9.38
CA ILE A 7 11.41 -35.90 8.59
C ILE A 7 10.30 -35.07 9.27
N ASN A 8 10.26 -35.08 10.62
CA ASN A 8 9.25 -34.33 11.38
C ASN A 8 9.40 -32.81 11.17
N ASP A 9 10.66 -32.33 11.09
CA ASP A 9 10.92 -30.90 10.82
C ASP A 9 10.47 -30.50 9.41
N ILE A 10 10.69 -31.37 8.43
CA ILE A 10 10.23 -31.16 7.06
C ILE A 10 8.71 -31.14 7.00
N GLN A 11 8.06 -32.05 7.69
CA GLN A 11 6.59 -32.14 7.75
C GLN A 11 6.00 -30.90 8.42
N GLN A 12 6.60 -30.43 9.51
CA GLN A 12 6.18 -29.21 10.19
C GLN A 12 6.32 -28.01 9.28
N PHE A 13 7.44 -27.87 8.57
CA PHE A 13 7.67 -26.80 7.59
C PHE A 13 6.61 -26.81 6.47
N LYS A 14 6.31 -28.01 5.95
CA LYS A 14 5.24 -28.18 4.94
C LYS A 14 3.89 -27.72 5.48
N ASN A 15 3.55 -28.06 6.72
CA ASN A 15 2.30 -27.66 7.35
C ASN A 15 2.23 -26.14 7.52
N GLU A 16 3.31 -25.49 7.91
CA GLU A 16 3.40 -24.03 8.02
C GLU A 16 3.22 -23.35 6.65
N LEU A 17 3.86 -23.88 5.61
CA LEU A 17 3.69 -23.38 4.24
C LEU A 17 2.25 -23.52 3.76
N THR A 18 1.59 -24.65 4.06
CA THR A 18 0.19 -24.88 3.71
C THR A 18 -0.72 -23.88 4.40
N LYS A 19 -0.48 -23.60 5.68
CA LYS A 19 -1.24 -22.60 6.44
C LYS A 19 -1.05 -21.19 5.86
N LEU A 20 0.18 -20.82 5.51
CA LEU A 20 0.45 -19.54 4.83
C LEU A 20 -0.24 -19.47 3.47
N TYR A 21 -0.20 -20.54 2.69
CA TYR A 21 -0.87 -20.60 1.41
C TYR A 21 -2.38 -20.34 1.56
N ASN A 22 -3.00 -20.96 2.57
CA ASN A 22 -4.43 -20.77 2.86
C ASN A 22 -4.75 -19.35 3.36
N ARG A 23 -3.74 -18.60 3.81
CA ARG A 23 -3.88 -17.21 4.27
C ARG A 23 -3.45 -16.18 3.21
N THR A 24 -3.11 -16.62 2.00
CA THR A 24 -2.60 -15.72 0.95
C THR A 24 -3.58 -14.60 0.65
N GLU A 25 -4.86 -14.90 0.56
CA GLU A 25 -5.89 -13.86 0.30
C GLU A 25 -5.92 -12.82 1.41
N ASP A 26 -5.91 -13.26 2.68
CA ASP A 26 -5.92 -12.36 3.82
C ASP A 26 -4.64 -11.50 3.87
N ILE A 27 -3.49 -12.08 3.55
CA ILE A 27 -2.21 -11.37 3.47
C ILE A 27 -2.28 -10.30 2.37
N MET A 28 -2.83 -10.62 1.21
CA MET A 28 -2.99 -9.69 0.10
C MET A 28 -3.91 -8.54 0.47
N LYS A 29 -5.04 -8.81 1.09
CA LYS A 29 -5.98 -7.79 1.56
C LYS A 29 -5.33 -6.86 2.59
N LEU A 30 -4.68 -7.43 3.60
CA LEU A 30 -3.99 -6.66 4.63
C LEU A 30 -2.88 -5.80 4.05
N SER A 31 -2.08 -6.34 3.16
CA SER A 31 -1.00 -5.61 2.48
C SER A 31 -1.55 -4.45 1.66
N SER A 32 -2.64 -4.67 0.92
CA SER A 32 -3.31 -3.64 0.12
C SER A 32 -3.85 -2.51 1.00
N GLN A 33 -4.49 -2.84 2.12
CA GLN A 33 -5.01 -1.85 3.06
C GLN A 33 -3.90 -1.03 3.71
N ARG A 34 -2.80 -1.67 4.09
CA ARG A 34 -1.63 -0.99 4.68
C ARG A 34 -0.94 -0.09 3.67
N ALA A 35 -0.78 -0.55 2.44
CA ALA A 35 -0.21 0.24 1.35
C ALA A 35 -1.06 1.47 1.05
N MET A 36 -2.38 1.32 1.00
CA MET A 36 -3.30 2.43 0.77
C MET A 36 -3.28 3.44 1.91
N SER A 37 -3.22 2.97 3.16
CA SER A 37 -3.10 3.85 4.32
C SER A 37 -1.80 4.65 4.30
N LEU A 38 -0.70 4.02 3.91
CA LEU A 38 0.58 4.70 3.74
C LEU A 38 0.52 5.74 2.63
N LEU A 39 -0.04 5.38 1.50
CA LEU A 39 -0.22 6.28 0.35
C LEU A 39 -1.08 7.49 0.74
N HIS A 40 -2.20 7.27 1.38
CA HIS A 40 -3.10 8.32 1.86
C HIS A 40 -2.36 9.30 2.77
N ARG A 41 -1.63 8.78 3.74
CA ARG A 41 -0.86 9.59 4.68
C ARG A 41 0.21 10.42 3.97
N GLU A 42 0.97 9.82 3.06
CA GLU A 42 2.04 10.51 2.36
C GLU A 42 1.51 11.55 1.36
N ILE A 43 0.50 11.21 0.58
CA ILE A 43 -0.12 12.17 -0.34
C ILE A 43 -0.72 13.34 0.44
N SER A 44 -1.41 13.07 1.55
CA SER A 44 -1.99 14.12 2.39
C SER A 44 -0.90 15.03 2.95
N ARG A 45 0.18 14.45 3.43
CA ARG A 45 1.33 15.20 3.96
C ARG A 45 1.99 16.09 2.90
N LEU A 46 2.12 15.58 1.68
CA LEU A 46 2.78 16.25 0.57
C LEU A 46 1.86 17.25 -0.14
N THR A 47 0.54 17.13 0.03
CA THR A 47 -0.42 18.04 -0.60
C THR A 47 -0.19 19.47 -0.10
N PRO A 48 0.02 20.44 -1.00
CA PRO A 48 0.22 21.82 -0.59
C PRO A 48 -0.95 22.38 0.23
N GLU A 49 -0.65 23.10 1.29
CA GLU A 49 -1.64 23.60 2.24
C GLU A 49 -1.78 25.12 2.07
N ASP A 50 -2.52 25.53 1.05
CA ASP A 50 -2.88 26.94 0.88
C ASP A 50 -4.11 27.26 1.75
N THR A 51 -5.22 26.50 1.52
CA THR A 51 -6.44 26.62 2.31
C THR A 51 -6.73 25.39 3.18
N GLY A 52 -5.92 24.35 3.05
CA GLY A 52 -6.17 23.05 3.67
C GLY A 52 -7.26 22.21 3.00
N ASN A 53 -8.00 22.80 2.08
CA ASN A 53 -9.17 22.16 1.47
C ASN A 53 -8.80 20.93 0.62
N LEU A 54 -7.76 21.03 -0.19
CA LEU A 54 -7.31 19.90 -1.01
C LEU A 54 -6.81 18.75 -0.14
N ARG A 55 -6.05 19.07 0.91
CA ARG A 55 -5.47 18.05 1.80
C ARG A 55 -6.52 17.22 2.52
N ILE A 56 -7.57 17.84 3.02
CA ILE A 56 -8.58 17.15 3.85
C ILE A 56 -9.60 16.34 3.03
N HIS A 57 -9.61 16.48 1.70
CA HIS A 57 -10.56 15.80 0.83
C HIS A 57 -10.02 14.53 0.18
N TRP A 58 -8.86 14.04 0.60
CA TRP A 58 -8.38 12.72 0.21
C TRP A 58 -9.19 11.64 0.92
N VAL A 59 -9.80 10.76 0.15
CA VAL A 59 -10.69 9.70 0.66
C VAL A 59 -10.27 8.35 0.10
N ILE A 60 -10.14 7.36 0.99
CA ILE A 60 -9.96 5.96 0.60
C ILE A 60 -11.35 5.36 0.40
N GLU A 61 -11.60 4.78 -0.77
CA GLU A 61 -12.79 3.97 -0.98
C GLU A 61 -12.60 2.64 -0.25
N ASN A 62 -13.52 2.30 0.64
CA ASN A 62 -13.39 1.18 1.56
C ASN A 62 -13.64 -0.20 0.91
N GLU A 63 -14.16 -0.23 -0.30
CA GLU A 63 -14.42 -1.47 -1.00
C GLU A 63 -13.15 -1.97 -1.69
N ILE A 64 -12.74 -3.18 -1.35
CA ILE A 64 -11.66 -3.88 -2.05
C ILE A 64 -12.30 -4.60 -3.24
N ASN A 65 -11.98 -4.15 -4.43
CA ASN A 65 -12.36 -4.85 -5.65
C ASN A 65 -11.33 -5.93 -5.94
N GLN A 66 -11.78 -7.18 -5.90
CA GLN A 66 -10.96 -8.32 -6.28
C GLN A 66 -11.32 -8.75 -7.69
N ASN A 67 -10.35 -8.67 -8.59
CA ASN A 67 -10.48 -9.15 -9.96
C ASN A 67 -9.40 -10.20 -10.21
N GLY A 68 -9.79 -11.49 -10.13
CA GLY A 68 -8.82 -12.59 -10.21
C GLY A 68 -7.82 -12.53 -9.05
N ASN A 69 -6.54 -12.37 -9.36
CA ASN A 69 -5.46 -12.24 -8.37
C ASN A 69 -5.10 -10.78 -8.08
N THR A 70 -5.89 -9.82 -8.56
CA THR A 70 -5.65 -8.39 -8.39
C THR A 70 -6.56 -7.84 -7.30
N TYR A 71 -5.99 -7.09 -6.37
CA TYR A 71 -6.71 -6.38 -5.31
C TYR A 71 -6.57 -4.88 -5.56
N GLU A 72 -7.71 -4.20 -5.68
CA GLU A 72 -7.74 -2.77 -5.97
C GLU A 72 -8.38 -2.00 -4.85
N LEU A 73 -7.71 -0.95 -4.43
CA LEU A 73 -8.24 0.09 -3.55
C LEU A 73 -8.08 1.43 -4.27
N THR A 74 -8.99 2.35 -4.04
CA THR A 74 -8.98 3.63 -4.71
C THR A 74 -8.83 4.77 -3.72
N LEU A 75 -7.92 5.70 -4.01
CA LEU A 75 -7.77 6.96 -3.30
C LEU A 75 -8.24 8.08 -4.21
N THR A 76 -9.23 8.85 -3.75
CA THR A 76 -9.85 9.91 -4.56
C THR A 76 -9.77 11.26 -3.87
N ASN A 77 -9.81 12.31 -4.68
CA ASN A 77 -9.99 13.68 -4.22
C ASN A 77 -10.90 14.39 -5.23
N ASN A 78 -12.03 14.88 -4.77
CA ASN A 78 -13.04 15.52 -5.62
C ASN A 78 -12.86 17.02 -5.77
N ILE A 79 -11.76 17.59 -5.31
CA ILE A 79 -11.49 19.02 -5.43
C ILE A 79 -10.97 19.32 -6.85
N ASP A 80 -11.68 20.16 -7.57
CA ASP A 80 -11.47 20.42 -9.00
C ASP A 80 -10.06 20.92 -9.33
N TYR A 81 -9.47 21.76 -8.49
CA TYR A 81 -8.15 22.34 -8.76
C TYR A 81 -6.98 21.40 -8.44
N GLY A 82 -7.24 20.23 -7.90
CA GLY A 82 -6.19 19.25 -7.55
C GLY A 82 -5.29 18.88 -8.72
N TRP A 83 -5.86 18.73 -9.91
CA TRP A 83 -5.12 18.46 -11.15
C TRP A 83 -4.09 19.57 -11.45
N TYR A 84 -4.52 20.80 -11.34
CA TYR A 84 -3.66 21.95 -11.64
C TYR A 84 -2.53 22.09 -10.63
N VAL A 85 -2.82 21.82 -9.37
CA VAL A 85 -1.83 21.88 -8.28
C VAL A 85 -0.76 20.79 -8.47
N ASN A 86 -1.19 19.58 -8.86
CA ASN A 86 -0.26 18.46 -9.04
C ASN A 86 0.52 18.52 -10.35
N TYR A 87 -0.17 18.74 -11.47
CA TYR A 87 0.42 18.63 -12.82
C TYR A 87 0.83 19.97 -13.43
N GLY A 88 0.47 21.06 -12.79
CA GLY A 88 0.75 22.39 -13.29
C GLY A 88 -0.33 22.92 -14.21
N HIS A 89 -0.13 24.16 -14.67
CA HIS A 89 -1.09 24.82 -15.54
C HIS A 89 -0.43 26.05 -16.20
N ARG A 90 -1.12 26.58 -17.24
CA ARG A 90 -0.68 27.80 -17.91
C ARG A 90 -1.03 29.01 -17.05
N LEU A 91 -0.04 29.88 -16.84
CA LEU A 91 -0.23 31.15 -16.14
C LEU A 91 -0.81 32.21 -17.10
N ARG A 92 -1.32 33.31 -16.53
CA ARG A 92 -1.89 34.42 -17.30
C ARG A 92 -0.88 35.04 -18.28
N ASN A 93 0.42 35.04 -17.93
CA ASN A 93 1.49 35.54 -18.78
C ASN A 93 1.89 34.55 -19.90
N GLY A 94 1.20 33.43 -20.05
CA GLY A 94 1.46 32.40 -21.05
C GLY A 94 2.56 31.40 -20.69
N LYS A 95 3.25 31.57 -19.56
CA LYS A 95 4.25 30.64 -19.09
C LYS A 95 3.56 29.43 -18.42
N TRP A 96 4.25 28.30 -18.45
CA TRP A 96 3.78 27.07 -17.77
C TRP A 96 4.33 27.02 -16.35
N TRP A 97 3.45 26.67 -15.40
CA TRP A 97 3.82 26.33 -14.03
C TRP A 97 3.80 24.82 -13.87
N GLU A 98 4.90 24.24 -13.38
CA GLU A 98 5.12 22.78 -13.37
C GLU A 98 4.27 22.00 -12.37
N GLY A 99 3.68 22.63 -11.38
CA GLY A 99 2.98 21.91 -10.30
C GLY A 99 3.93 21.32 -9.28
N PHE A 100 3.37 20.65 -8.30
CA PHE A 100 4.14 20.08 -7.19
C PHE A 100 4.45 18.59 -7.34
N HIS A 101 3.73 17.88 -8.19
CA HIS A 101 3.88 16.43 -8.40
C HIS A 101 3.85 15.61 -7.11
N PHE A 102 3.03 16.02 -6.16
CA PHE A 102 2.93 15.37 -4.86
C PHE A 102 2.27 13.98 -4.92
N VAL A 103 1.41 13.75 -5.90
CA VAL A 103 0.77 12.44 -6.10
C VAL A 103 1.82 11.41 -6.51
N GLU A 104 2.64 11.73 -7.51
CA GLU A 104 3.68 10.83 -8.00
C GLU A 104 4.72 10.55 -6.93
N THR A 105 5.09 11.56 -6.15
CA THR A 105 6.03 11.42 -5.04
C THR A 105 5.47 10.50 -3.96
N GLY A 106 4.19 10.66 -3.60
CA GLY A 106 3.52 9.81 -2.63
C GLY A 106 3.39 8.36 -3.12
N GLU A 107 3.04 8.17 -4.38
CA GLU A 107 2.98 6.84 -5.00
C GLU A 107 4.34 6.14 -4.97
N GLN A 108 5.40 6.85 -5.32
CA GLN A 108 6.75 6.29 -5.32
C GLN A 108 7.17 5.87 -3.92
N TYR A 109 6.86 6.68 -2.92
CA TYR A 109 7.14 6.34 -1.53
C TYR A 109 6.41 5.06 -1.10
N ALA A 110 5.13 4.92 -1.46
CA ALA A 110 4.36 3.71 -1.16
C ALA A 110 4.95 2.47 -1.86
N ARG A 111 5.34 2.62 -3.12
CA ARG A 111 5.97 1.53 -3.89
C ARG A 111 7.30 1.10 -3.28
N ASP A 112 8.12 2.05 -2.87
CA ASP A 112 9.42 1.77 -2.25
C ASP A 112 9.28 1.03 -0.93
N ASN A 113 8.16 1.19 -0.24
CA ASN A 113 7.86 0.52 1.03
C ASN A 113 7.04 -0.77 0.87
N MET A 114 6.65 -1.13 -0.35
CA MET A 114 5.75 -2.26 -0.58
C MET A 114 6.33 -3.60 -0.09
N SER A 115 7.61 -3.84 -0.32
CA SER A 115 8.29 -5.05 0.15
C SER A 115 8.22 -5.19 1.67
N ASN A 116 8.44 -4.10 2.40
CA ASN A 116 8.36 -4.08 3.86
C ASN A 116 6.93 -4.28 4.36
N ILE A 117 5.96 -3.71 3.66
CA ILE A 117 4.53 -3.86 3.97
C ILE A 117 4.11 -5.33 3.83
N ILE A 118 4.46 -5.96 2.72
CA ILE A 118 4.15 -7.37 2.46
C ILE A 118 4.84 -8.25 3.49
N LYS A 119 6.11 -8.02 3.75
CA LYS A 119 6.90 -8.76 4.75
C LYS A 119 6.25 -8.69 6.13
N SER A 120 5.89 -7.50 6.59
CA SER A 120 5.25 -7.33 7.90
C SER A 120 3.86 -7.99 7.97
N SER A 121 3.13 -8.01 6.86
CA SER A 121 1.84 -8.69 6.77
C SER A 121 1.99 -10.20 6.86
N ILE A 122 3.00 -10.76 6.19
CA ILE A 122 3.34 -12.19 6.29
C ILE A 122 3.77 -12.53 7.72
N GLU A 123 4.63 -11.73 8.33
CA GLU A 123 5.10 -11.93 9.70
C GLU A 123 3.94 -11.98 10.70
N LYS A 124 2.93 -11.14 10.52
CA LYS A 124 1.72 -11.17 11.35
C LYS A 124 1.04 -12.55 11.32
N TYR A 125 0.83 -13.09 10.13
CA TYR A 125 0.19 -14.39 9.98
C TYR A 125 1.08 -15.56 10.41
N LEU A 126 2.39 -15.43 10.26
CA LEU A 126 3.34 -16.41 10.80
C LEU A 126 3.24 -16.50 12.32
N ARG A 127 3.14 -15.37 13.01
CA ARG A 127 2.95 -15.34 14.47
C ARG A 127 1.65 -16.03 14.88
N GLU A 128 0.57 -15.78 14.16
CA GLU A 128 -0.71 -16.44 14.42
C GLU A 128 -0.62 -17.95 14.23
N VAL A 129 0.09 -18.41 13.19
CA VAL A 129 0.31 -19.84 12.92
C VAL A 129 1.12 -20.51 14.02
N ASP A 130 2.16 -19.83 14.52
CA ASP A 130 3.04 -20.34 15.57
C ASP A 130 2.44 -20.19 16.97
N GLY A 131 1.28 -19.55 17.09
CA GLY A 131 0.67 -19.25 18.38
C GLY A 131 1.43 -18.23 19.20
N VAL A 132 2.24 -17.40 18.57
CA VAL A 132 3.01 -16.31 19.20
C VAL A 132 2.31 -14.98 18.90
N ASP A 133 1.89 -14.31 19.95
CA ASP A 133 1.25 -13.01 19.86
C ASP A 133 2.26 -11.86 19.67
#